data_3ce991b4cbc61c065ccd8553acbcdd0e
#
_entry.id   3ce991b4cbc61c065ccd8553acbcdd0e
#
_cell.length_a   1.000
_cell.length_b   1.000
_cell.length_c   1.000
_cell.angle_alpha   90.00
_cell.angle_beta   90.00
_cell.angle_gamma   90.00
#
_symmetry.space_group_name_H-M   'P 1'
#
loop_
_entity.id
_entity.type
_entity.pdbx_description
1 polymer ?
#
loop_
_entity_poly.entity_id
_entity_poly.type
_entity_poly.pdbx_seq_one_letter_code
_entity_poly.pdbx_strand_id
1 'polypeptide(L)'
;ISQGLSEEDKEKNKIKSEKTAKKRIKLGLILNEIGIQNNIKVEEQEIKNEIQKQIQSMPGQQKQVLEYYQQNPSAAASLRGSLYEEKIINLIKEKSKKSKKIITTKEAEQLLKEESENHTHSHTQDKNKVTKKSKKSVKSSQKKKTVRKK
;
A
#
# COMPACT_ATOMS: atom_id res chain seq x y z
N ILE A 1 -25.44 -10.61 7.83
CA ILE A 1 -26.15 -11.25 6.70
C ILE A 1 -25.40 -10.80 5.46
N SER A 2 -24.54 -11.66 4.95
CA SER A 2 -23.81 -11.45 3.70
C SER A 2 -24.81 -11.65 2.57
N GLN A 3 -25.24 -10.55 1.94
CA GLN A 3 -26.00 -10.63 0.69
C GLN A 3 -25.07 -11.19 -0.37
N GLY A 4 -25.32 -12.42 -0.79
CA GLY A 4 -24.54 -13.06 -1.84
C GLY A 4 -24.73 -12.28 -3.15
N LEU A 5 -23.61 -11.90 -3.78
CA LEU A 5 -23.58 -11.35 -5.12
C LEU A 5 -24.30 -12.31 -6.07
N SER A 6 -25.07 -11.76 -7.03
CA SER A 6 -25.69 -12.58 -8.06
C SER A 6 -24.62 -13.32 -8.89
N GLU A 7 -24.94 -14.45 -9.51
CA GLU A 7 -23.99 -15.19 -10.35
C GLU A 7 -23.47 -14.31 -11.51
N GLU A 8 -24.31 -13.46 -12.07
CA GLU A 8 -23.90 -12.50 -13.10
C GLU A 8 -22.88 -11.47 -12.57
N ASP A 9 -23.05 -10.99 -11.34
CA ASP A 9 -22.11 -10.05 -10.72
C ASP A 9 -20.79 -10.73 -10.40
N LYS A 10 -20.82 -12.00 -9.99
CA LYS A 10 -19.60 -12.80 -9.76
C LYS A 10 -18.81 -12.98 -11.05
N GLU A 11 -19.47 -13.32 -12.16
CA GLU A 11 -18.82 -13.52 -13.45
C GLU A 11 -18.25 -12.20 -14.00
N LYS A 12 -19.00 -11.09 -13.92
CA LYS A 12 -18.51 -9.75 -14.29
C LYS A 12 -17.30 -9.33 -13.45
N ASN A 13 -17.34 -9.58 -12.15
CA ASN A 13 -16.23 -9.28 -11.25
C ASN A 13 -15.01 -10.16 -11.56
N LYS A 14 -15.19 -11.43 -11.89
CA LYS A 14 -14.12 -12.34 -12.29
C LYS A 14 -13.43 -11.85 -13.56
N ILE A 15 -14.17 -11.54 -14.61
CA ILE A 15 -13.63 -11.01 -15.87
C ILE A 15 -12.87 -9.69 -15.63
N LYS A 16 -13.45 -8.77 -14.84
CA LYS A 16 -12.81 -7.49 -14.49
C LYS A 16 -11.52 -7.71 -13.71
N SER A 17 -11.54 -8.63 -12.74
CA SER A 17 -10.37 -8.96 -11.91
C SER A 17 -9.26 -9.61 -12.74
N GLU A 18 -9.61 -10.53 -13.64
CA GLU A 18 -8.65 -11.18 -14.54
C GLU A 18 -7.97 -10.17 -15.47
N LYS A 19 -8.77 -9.28 -16.10
CA LYS A 19 -8.25 -8.20 -16.95
C LYS A 19 -7.31 -7.27 -16.18
N THR A 20 -7.67 -6.92 -14.95
CA THR A 20 -6.86 -6.08 -14.09
C THR A 20 -5.57 -6.78 -13.67
N ALA A 21 -5.63 -8.06 -13.32
CA ALA A 21 -4.47 -8.87 -12.98
C ALA A 21 -3.49 -8.98 -14.16
N LYS A 22 -3.99 -9.30 -15.35
CA LYS A 22 -3.16 -9.35 -16.58
C LYS A 22 -2.47 -8.01 -16.85
N LYS A 23 -3.20 -6.88 -16.70
CA LYS A 23 -2.63 -5.53 -16.87
C LYS A 23 -1.52 -5.24 -15.85
N ARG A 24 -1.72 -5.60 -14.58
CA ARG A 24 -0.73 -5.39 -13.52
C ARG A 24 0.53 -6.23 -13.73
N ILE A 25 0.37 -7.52 -14.07
CA ILE A 25 1.51 -8.40 -14.36
C ILE A 25 2.31 -7.86 -15.55
N LYS A 26 1.63 -7.50 -16.64
CA LYS A 26 2.28 -6.93 -17.82
C LYS A 26 3.04 -5.65 -17.48
N LEU A 27 2.46 -4.76 -16.70
CA LEU A 27 3.11 -3.53 -16.26
C LEU A 27 4.33 -3.83 -15.39
N GLY A 28 4.21 -4.73 -14.43
CA GLY A 28 5.33 -5.15 -13.57
C GLY A 28 6.51 -5.72 -14.37
N LEU A 29 6.23 -6.56 -15.36
CA LEU A 29 7.27 -7.11 -16.25
C LEU A 29 7.97 -6.02 -17.06
N ILE A 30 7.22 -5.05 -17.60
CA ILE A 30 7.79 -3.92 -18.36
C ILE A 30 8.66 -3.04 -17.44
N LEU A 31 8.17 -2.70 -16.26
CA LEU A 31 8.93 -1.90 -15.30
C LEU A 31 10.22 -2.62 -14.88
N ASN A 32 10.13 -3.93 -14.60
CA ASN A 32 11.31 -4.72 -14.23
C ASN A 32 12.36 -4.72 -15.35
N GLU A 33 11.93 -4.90 -16.60
CA GLU A 33 12.84 -4.88 -17.75
C GLU A 33 13.52 -3.51 -17.91
N ILE A 34 12.76 -2.41 -17.79
CA ILE A 34 13.32 -1.05 -17.81
C ILE A 34 14.34 -0.86 -16.69
N GLY A 35 14.05 -1.37 -15.49
CA GLY A 35 14.97 -1.30 -14.35
C GLY A 35 16.27 -2.03 -14.59
N ILE A 36 16.20 -3.24 -15.14
CA ILE A 36 17.38 -4.07 -15.49
C ILE A 36 18.23 -3.37 -16.55
N GLN A 37 17.63 -2.93 -17.66
CA GLN A 37 18.33 -2.27 -18.75
C GLN A 37 19.01 -0.97 -18.36
N ASN A 38 18.48 -0.26 -17.36
CA ASN A 38 19.06 0.99 -16.87
C ASN A 38 19.85 0.83 -15.56
N ASN A 39 20.15 -0.40 -15.12
CA ASN A 39 20.89 -0.71 -13.90
C ASN A 39 20.34 -0.01 -12.64
N ILE A 40 19.02 0.11 -12.55
CA ILE A 40 18.39 0.72 -11.38
C ILE A 40 18.51 -0.20 -10.18
N LYS A 41 19.07 0.33 -9.09
CA LYS A 41 19.22 -0.37 -7.82
C LYS A 41 18.68 0.49 -6.69
N VAL A 42 18.21 -0.15 -5.64
CA VAL A 42 17.82 0.51 -4.39
C VAL A 42 18.86 0.18 -3.35
N GLU A 43 19.58 1.20 -2.90
CA GLU A 43 20.59 1.09 -1.87
C GLU A 43 19.94 0.98 -0.48
N GLU A 44 20.61 0.33 0.46
CA GLU A 44 20.09 0.22 1.83
C GLU A 44 19.94 1.57 2.54
N GLN A 45 20.74 2.54 2.16
CA GLN A 45 20.64 3.90 2.70
C GLN A 45 19.33 4.57 2.27
N GLU A 46 18.85 4.32 1.05
CA GLU A 46 17.57 4.85 0.55
C GLU A 46 16.41 4.26 1.36
N ILE A 47 16.45 2.98 1.67
CA ILE A 47 15.45 2.31 2.51
C ILE A 47 15.44 2.92 3.91
N LYS A 48 16.63 3.11 4.53
CA LYS A 48 16.76 3.75 5.84
C LYS A 48 16.22 5.18 5.84
N ASN A 49 16.53 5.95 4.81
CA ASN A 49 16.05 7.32 4.66
C ASN A 49 14.51 7.37 4.55
N GLU A 50 13.92 6.43 3.81
CA GLU A 50 12.47 6.38 3.66
C GLU A 50 11.77 5.96 4.95
N ILE A 51 12.31 4.98 5.69
CA ILE A 51 11.84 4.63 7.03
C ILE A 51 11.92 5.84 7.96
N GLN A 52 13.00 6.61 7.88
CA GLN A 52 13.18 7.80 8.71
C GLN A 52 12.18 8.91 8.37
N LYS A 53 11.84 9.11 7.10
CA LYS A 53 10.75 10.01 6.69
C LYS A 53 9.41 9.57 7.26
N GLN A 54 9.10 8.28 7.21
CA GLN A 54 7.87 7.74 7.80
C GLN A 54 7.83 7.96 9.32
N ILE A 55 8.96 7.76 10.01
CA ILE A 55 9.10 8.05 11.43
C ILE A 55 8.81 9.54 11.72
N GLN A 56 9.36 10.44 10.92
CA GLN A 56 9.14 11.88 11.08
C GLN A 56 7.70 12.30 10.80
N SER A 57 7.02 11.63 9.87
CA SER A 57 5.61 11.90 9.53
C SER A 57 4.61 11.40 10.57
N MET A 58 5.04 10.58 11.54
CA MET A 58 4.19 9.98 12.58
C MET A 58 4.69 10.35 13.99
N PRO A 59 4.51 11.60 14.46
CA PRO A 59 4.94 12.02 15.78
C PRO A 59 4.26 11.19 16.88
N GLY A 60 5.06 10.72 17.85
CA GLY A 60 4.62 9.85 18.93
C GLY A 60 4.61 8.35 18.62
N GLN A 61 4.80 7.93 17.36
CA GLN A 61 4.82 6.52 16.96
C GLN A 61 6.18 6.04 16.41
N GLN A 62 7.22 6.82 16.61
CA GLN A 62 8.57 6.55 16.05
C GLN A 62 9.08 5.15 16.41
N LYS A 63 8.94 4.78 17.68
CA LYS A 63 9.37 3.46 18.17
C LYS A 63 8.58 2.32 17.51
N GLN A 64 7.27 2.49 17.35
CA GLN A 64 6.41 1.48 16.74
C GLN A 64 6.72 1.27 15.26
N VAL A 65 7.01 2.35 14.51
CA VAL A 65 7.42 2.27 13.10
C VAL A 65 8.75 1.52 12.97
N LEU A 66 9.72 1.84 13.83
CA LEU A 66 11.03 1.17 13.81
C LEU A 66 10.89 -0.32 14.15
N GLU A 67 10.18 -0.66 15.22
CA GLU A 67 9.91 -2.04 15.63
C GLU A 67 9.17 -2.82 14.52
N TYR A 68 8.22 -2.18 13.83
CA TYR A 68 7.50 -2.81 12.73
C TYR A 68 8.43 -3.27 11.62
N TYR A 69 9.37 -2.42 11.18
CA TYR A 69 10.33 -2.80 10.13
C TYR A 69 11.38 -3.81 10.61
N GLN A 70 11.77 -3.77 11.88
CA GLN A 70 12.69 -4.75 12.48
C GLN A 70 12.06 -6.14 12.60
N GLN A 71 10.78 -6.20 12.96
CA GLN A 71 10.05 -7.47 13.15
C GLN A 71 9.47 -8.04 11.86
N ASN A 72 9.37 -7.25 10.80
CA ASN A 72 8.74 -7.64 9.54
C ASN A 72 9.68 -7.43 8.33
N PRO A 73 10.57 -8.39 8.04
CA PRO A 73 11.47 -8.31 6.88
C PRO A 73 10.72 -8.15 5.55
N SER A 74 9.49 -8.69 5.45
CA SER A 74 8.62 -8.53 4.29
C SER A 74 8.18 -7.08 4.06
N ALA A 75 8.03 -6.28 5.14
CA ALA A 75 7.71 -4.86 5.03
C ALA A 75 8.88 -4.08 4.42
N ALA A 76 10.11 -4.37 4.85
CA ALA A 76 11.31 -3.78 4.27
C ALA A 76 11.49 -4.19 2.79
N ALA A 77 11.21 -5.44 2.44
CA ALA A 77 11.22 -5.91 1.05
C ALA A 77 10.16 -5.19 0.19
N SER A 78 8.95 -5.00 0.71
CA SER A 78 7.90 -4.23 0.04
C SER A 78 8.28 -2.78 -0.18
N LEU A 79 8.90 -2.15 0.83
CA LEU A 79 9.41 -0.78 0.72
C LEU A 79 10.50 -0.68 -0.35
N ARG A 80 11.42 -1.64 -0.41
CA ARG A 80 12.45 -1.72 -1.46
C ARG A 80 11.80 -1.82 -2.85
N GLY A 81 10.75 -2.64 -3.00
CA GLY A 81 9.97 -2.76 -4.25
C GLY A 81 9.36 -1.43 -4.67
N SER A 82 8.73 -0.72 -3.73
CA SER A 82 8.12 0.59 -4.00
C SER A 82 9.15 1.63 -4.42
N LEU A 83 10.30 1.69 -3.74
CA LEU A 83 11.40 2.60 -4.12
C LEU A 83 11.99 2.26 -5.49
N TYR A 84 12.10 0.97 -5.81
CA TYR A 84 12.55 0.52 -7.13
C TYR A 84 11.60 0.98 -8.24
N GLU A 85 10.29 0.78 -8.05
CA GLU A 85 9.27 1.25 -8.99
C GLU A 85 9.28 2.77 -9.13
N GLU A 86 9.42 3.51 -8.03
CA GLU A 86 9.50 4.97 -8.05
C GLU A 86 10.71 5.48 -8.85
N LYS A 87 11.88 4.86 -8.68
CA LYS A 87 13.10 5.19 -9.45
C LYS A 87 12.88 4.97 -10.95
N ILE A 88 12.23 3.86 -11.33
CA ILE A 88 11.91 3.58 -12.74
C ILE A 88 10.92 4.61 -13.29
N ILE A 89 9.87 4.94 -12.54
CA ILE A 89 8.88 5.93 -12.95
C ILE A 89 9.53 7.30 -13.12
N ASN A 90 10.44 7.69 -12.22
CA ASN A 90 11.18 8.95 -12.32
C ASN A 90 12.08 8.96 -13.55
N LEU A 91 12.79 7.87 -13.85
CA LEU A 91 13.56 7.74 -15.08
C LEU A 91 12.69 7.89 -16.33
N ILE A 92 11.51 7.26 -16.36
CA ILE A 92 10.56 7.39 -17.46
C ILE A 92 10.09 8.85 -17.62
N LYS A 93 9.77 9.51 -16.49
CA LYS A 93 9.38 10.93 -16.50
C LYS A 93 10.48 11.86 -17.02
N GLU A 94 11.73 11.58 -16.69
CA GLU A 94 12.87 12.35 -17.16
C GLU A 94 13.09 12.19 -18.67
N LYS A 95 13.00 10.95 -19.15
CA LYS A 95 13.19 10.63 -20.58
C LYS A 95 11.98 10.94 -21.46
N SER A 96 10.79 11.14 -20.86
CA SER A 96 9.56 11.39 -21.62
C SER A 96 9.45 12.84 -22.08
N LYS A 97 8.89 13.04 -23.28
CA LYS A 97 8.50 14.37 -23.76
C LYS A 97 7.28 14.85 -22.99
N LYS A 98 7.41 15.96 -22.29
CA LYS A 98 6.31 16.56 -21.52
C LYS A 98 5.50 17.48 -22.42
N SER A 99 4.18 17.26 -22.55
CA SER A 99 3.24 18.19 -23.16
C SER A 99 2.36 18.83 -22.08
N LYS A 100 2.11 20.12 -22.21
CA LYS A 100 1.17 20.83 -21.33
C LYS A 100 -0.17 20.95 -22.05
N LYS A 101 -1.24 20.46 -21.42
CA LYS A 101 -2.61 20.67 -21.88
C LYS A 101 -3.31 21.54 -20.84
N ILE A 102 -3.85 22.66 -21.29
CA ILE A 102 -4.70 23.52 -20.44
C ILE A 102 -6.10 22.88 -20.48
N ILE A 103 -6.63 22.58 -19.33
CA ILE A 103 -7.96 21.99 -19.16
C ILE A 103 -8.77 22.88 -18.21
N THR A 104 -10.09 22.86 -18.37
CA THR A 104 -11.00 23.55 -17.46
C THR A 104 -11.11 22.80 -16.13
N THR A 105 -11.53 23.49 -15.08
CA THR A 105 -11.77 22.87 -13.76
C THR A 105 -12.74 21.69 -13.83
N LYS A 106 -13.78 21.80 -14.67
CA LYS A 106 -14.74 20.71 -14.88
C LYS A 106 -14.12 19.47 -15.53
N GLU A 107 -13.28 19.65 -16.52
CA GLU A 107 -12.55 18.54 -17.16
C GLU A 107 -11.56 17.90 -16.19
N ALA A 108 -10.89 18.68 -15.34
CA ALA A 108 -10.02 18.15 -14.30
C ALA A 108 -10.79 17.30 -13.28
N GLU A 109 -11.96 17.76 -12.83
CA GLU A 109 -12.83 17.00 -11.91
C GLU A 109 -13.34 15.70 -12.56
N GLN A 110 -13.68 15.71 -13.84
CA GLN A 110 -14.08 14.49 -14.55
C GLN A 110 -12.93 13.49 -14.64
N LEU A 111 -11.74 13.93 -15.02
CA LEU A 111 -10.56 13.06 -15.09
C LEU A 111 -10.22 12.45 -13.73
N LEU A 112 -10.31 13.23 -12.63
CA LEU A 112 -10.09 12.73 -11.29
C LEU A 112 -11.15 11.71 -10.85
N LYS A 113 -12.41 11.88 -11.24
CA LYS A 113 -13.46 10.89 -10.98
C LYS A 113 -13.21 9.59 -11.73
N GLU A 114 -12.87 9.66 -13.01
CA GLU A 114 -12.56 8.48 -13.81
C GLU A 114 -11.33 7.73 -13.28
N GLU A 115 -10.30 8.44 -12.83
CA GLU A 115 -9.15 7.83 -12.17
C GLU A 115 -9.51 7.23 -10.81
N SER A 116 -10.31 7.90 -10.00
CA SER A 116 -10.73 7.39 -8.68
C SER A 116 -11.57 6.11 -8.80
N GLU A 117 -12.46 6.01 -9.78
CA GLU A 117 -13.23 4.80 -10.06
C GLU A 117 -12.33 3.64 -10.52
N ASN A 118 -11.23 3.94 -11.21
CA ASN A 118 -10.22 2.95 -11.59
C ASN A 118 -9.28 2.54 -10.46
N HIS A 119 -9.08 3.38 -9.44
CA HIS A 119 -8.15 3.15 -8.32
C HIS A 119 -8.81 2.65 -7.02
N THR A 120 -10.14 2.63 -6.89
CA THR A 120 -10.83 2.30 -5.62
C THR A 120 -10.67 0.85 -5.14
N HIS A 121 -9.83 0.04 -5.73
CA HIS A 121 -9.61 -1.36 -5.31
C HIS A 121 -8.21 -1.70 -4.81
N SER A 122 -7.34 -0.73 -4.49
CA SER A 122 -5.95 -1.07 -4.15
C SER A 122 -5.52 -0.88 -2.69
N HIS A 123 -6.32 -0.28 -1.80
CA HIS A 123 -5.82 0.09 -0.46
C HIS A 123 -6.71 -0.22 0.74
N THR A 124 -7.66 -1.16 0.67
CA THR A 124 -8.58 -1.41 1.79
C THR A 124 -8.39 -2.75 2.51
N GLN A 125 -7.25 -3.40 2.47
CA GLN A 125 -7.10 -4.70 3.16
C GLN A 125 -6.15 -4.74 4.36
N ASP A 126 -5.47 -3.67 4.77
CA ASP A 126 -4.49 -3.81 5.88
C ASP A 126 -4.77 -2.98 7.15
N LYS A 127 -5.88 -2.23 7.22
CA LYS A 127 -6.17 -1.42 8.42
C LYS A 127 -7.07 -2.08 9.48
N ASN A 128 -7.63 -3.27 9.23
CA ASN A 128 -8.63 -3.85 10.15
C ASN A 128 -8.16 -5.03 11.02
N LYS A 129 -6.87 -5.40 10.99
CA LYS A 129 -6.39 -6.57 11.77
C LYS A 129 -5.65 -6.21 13.07
N VAL A 130 -5.27 -4.95 13.27
CA VAL A 130 -4.48 -4.53 14.44
C VAL A 130 -5.35 -4.13 15.64
N THR A 131 -6.59 -3.69 15.43
CA THR A 131 -7.44 -3.15 16.54
C THR A 131 -8.25 -4.19 17.31
N LYS A 132 -8.31 -5.47 16.88
CA LYS A 132 -9.09 -6.50 17.58
C LYS A 132 -8.31 -7.38 18.57
N LYS A 133 -6.98 -7.31 18.59
CA LYS A 133 -6.15 -8.17 19.48
C LYS A 133 -5.79 -7.50 20.81
N SER A 134 -5.88 -6.18 20.93
CA SER A 134 -5.51 -5.45 22.15
C SER A 134 -6.63 -5.31 23.20
N LYS A 135 -7.89 -5.63 22.84
CA LYS A 135 -9.02 -5.54 23.80
C LYS A 135 -9.33 -6.82 24.57
N LYS A 136 -8.65 -7.93 24.29
CA LYS A 136 -8.94 -9.22 24.96
C LYS A 136 -7.96 -9.59 26.09
N SER A 137 -6.85 -8.86 26.25
CA SER A 137 -5.84 -9.15 27.30
C SER A 137 -6.01 -8.34 28.59
N VAL A 138 -6.85 -7.29 28.59
CA VAL A 138 -7.00 -6.43 29.79
C VAL A 138 -8.13 -6.88 30.73
N LYS A 139 -8.97 -7.85 30.32
CA LYS A 139 -10.12 -8.29 31.13
C LYS A 139 -9.86 -9.51 32.01
N SER A 140 -8.68 -10.13 31.97
CA SER A 140 -8.36 -11.31 32.80
C SER A 140 -7.52 -11.03 34.04
N SER A 141 -7.00 -9.80 34.22
CA SER A 141 -6.08 -9.47 35.32
C SER A 141 -6.74 -8.81 36.55
N GLN A 142 -8.05 -8.53 36.49
CA GLN A 142 -8.74 -7.86 37.61
C GLN A 142 -9.62 -8.75 38.48
N LYS A 143 -9.62 -10.08 38.29
CA LYS A 143 -10.47 -11.01 39.06
C LYS A 143 -9.73 -11.91 40.07
N LYS A 144 -8.51 -11.56 40.45
CA LYS A 144 -7.70 -12.37 41.40
C LYS A 144 -7.13 -11.63 42.60
N LYS A 145 -7.76 -10.53 43.07
CA LYS A 145 -7.25 -9.78 44.24
C LYS A 145 -8.28 -9.45 45.29
N THR A 146 -9.33 -10.23 45.48
CA THR A 146 -10.27 -10.03 46.59
C THR A 146 -10.75 -11.33 47.19
N VAL A 147 -9.85 -12.21 47.66
CA VAL A 147 -10.16 -13.22 48.69
C VAL A 147 -8.85 -13.55 49.39
N ARG A 148 -8.52 -12.81 50.44
CA ARG A 148 -7.75 -13.29 51.62
C ARG A 148 -7.64 -12.14 52.61
N LYS A 149 -8.65 -12.00 53.45
CA LYS A 149 -8.55 -11.56 54.85
C LYS A 149 -9.80 -12.01 55.57
N LYS A 150 -9.69 -13.17 56.20
CA LYS A 150 -10.18 -13.47 57.52
C LYS A 150 -9.37 -14.62 58.04
#